data_c108417d08434845d08113715ad289e7
#
_entry.id   c108417d08434845d08113715ad289e7
#
_cell.length_a   1.000
_cell.length_b   1.000
_cell.length_c   1.000
_cell.angle_alpha   90.00
_cell.angle_beta   90.00
_cell.angle_gamma   90.00
#
_symmetry.space_group_name_H-M   'P 1'
#
loop_
_entity.id
_entity.type
_entity.pdbx_description
1 polymer ?
#
loop_
_entity_poly.entity_id
_entity_poly.type
_entity_poly.pdbx_seq_one_letter_code
_entity_poly.pdbx_strand_id
1 'polypeptide(L)'
;MPGTDAQEEVFAFLGNPATHGGAAVRRIDTHAASVFLTGERAYKVKRAVRFPFLDFSTLARRKRACEAELDANRPFAANLYRGVVAITREADGRLAIAGRGTPVEWAVEMVRFDENATLDRLADRGEIDSALADALARAVVRAHGEAPVVDATPWLDALGGFIAQNGAELLAAPELFAPDKVAALTQASRAALDRVRPLLTRRGERGLVRRGHGDLHLGNIALIDGKPVPFDALEFDPLIASGDVLYDLAFLLMDLIERGLAAPANAVLNRYLAETRRADDLDGLAALPLFMSMRAAIRAKVTAARLGHAAAPARAAITAAARTYFDLACALIAPPPPTLLAIGGLSGTGKSALARALAPGLLPHPGAVLLRSDIERKLAFGIGETERLPPAAYSAEASARVYAMLADKARAVIAAGQSAIVDAVFAAPQERAAMAALASARGIGFRGLFLVADLGTRLQRVAARRNDASDADAEVARRQQAYDLGTMDWTVVDASGSLEATLARAREALVRDPEKWTPVFG
;
A
#
# COMPACT_ATOMS: atom_id res chain seq x y z
N MET A 1 7.41 22.85 -36.90
CA MET A 1 6.10 22.49 -36.34
C MET A 1 5.53 23.70 -35.62
N PRO A 2 4.39 24.31 -36.04
CA PRO A 2 3.91 25.59 -35.50
C PRO A 2 3.50 25.61 -34.02
N GLY A 3 3.49 24.47 -33.35
CA GLY A 3 3.07 24.36 -31.93
C GLY A 3 4.19 24.39 -30.89
N THR A 4 5.42 24.14 -31.30
CA THR A 4 6.58 24.10 -30.39
C THR A 4 7.10 25.49 -30.05
N ASP A 5 7.16 26.40 -31.03
CA ASP A 5 7.64 27.77 -30.83
C ASP A 5 6.71 28.59 -29.93
N ALA A 6 5.39 28.41 -30.06
CA ALA A 6 4.39 29.10 -29.23
C ALA A 6 4.43 28.60 -27.77
N GLN A 7 4.74 27.32 -27.55
CA GLN A 7 4.83 26.75 -26.20
C GLN A 7 6.15 27.15 -25.50
N GLU A 8 7.25 27.30 -26.24
CA GLU A 8 8.52 27.78 -25.67
C GLU A 8 8.41 29.23 -25.18
N GLU A 9 7.64 30.10 -25.87
CA GLU A 9 7.34 31.45 -25.40
C GLU A 9 6.60 31.42 -24.04
N VAL A 10 5.60 30.54 -23.90
CA VAL A 10 4.87 30.34 -22.63
C VAL A 10 5.80 29.82 -21.54
N PHE A 11 6.68 28.88 -21.88
CA PHE A 11 7.66 28.35 -20.90
C PHE A 11 8.65 29.41 -20.47
N ALA A 12 9.13 30.27 -21.37
CA ALA A 12 9.98 31.40 -21.03
C ALA A 12 9.25 32.41 -20.15
N PHE A 13 7.97 32.69 -20.44
CA PHE A 13 7.12 33.57 -19.61
C PHE A 13 6.91 33.00 -18.21
N LEU A 14 6.54 31.72 -18.06
CA LEU A 14 6.33 31.07 -16.77
C LEU A 14 7.65 30.86 -16.01
N GLY A 15 8.78 30.72 -16.71
CA GLY A 15 10.10 30.62 -16.11
C GLY A 15 10.70 31.96 -15.65
N ASN A 16 10.08 33.08 -16.02
CA ASN A 16 10.61 34.40 -15.68
C ASN A 16 10.16 34.82 -14.27
N PRO A 17 11.09 35.11 -13.33
CA PRO A 17 10.75 35.63 -12.00
C PRO A 17 9.84 36.87 -12.00
N ALA A 18 9.99 37.77 -13.01
CA ALA A 18 9.16 38.94 -13.12
C ALA A 18 7.66 38.64 -13.29
N THR A 19 7.31 37.50 -13.90
CA THR A 19 5.92 37.02 -14.02
C THR A 19 5.29 36.71 -12.67
N HIS A 20 6.11 36.41 -11.67
CA HIS A 20 5.71 35.97 -10.33
C HIS A 20 6.09 36.98 -9.23
N GLY A 21 6.14 38.30 -9.58
CA GLY A 21 6.45 39.32 -8.62
C GLY A 21 7.90 39.30 -8.08
N GLY A 22 8.83 38.74 -8.85
CA GLY A 22 10.25 38.62 -8.48
C GLY A 22 10.59 37.30 -7.74
N ALA A 23 9.61 36.42 -7.50
CA ALA A 23 9.88 35.13 -6.86
C ALA A 23 10.72 34.23 -7.77
N ALA A 24 11.69 33.54 -7.20
CA ALA A 24 12.51 32.56 -7.94
C ALA A 24 11.63 31.45 -8.53
N VAL A 25 11.96 31.03 -9.75
CA VAL A 25 11.25 29.96 -10.45
C VAL A 25 12.19 28.77 -10.66
N ARG A 26 11.74 27.56 -10.31
CA ARG A 26 12.38 26.31 -10.66
C ARG A 26 11.52 25.56 -11.66
N ARG A 27 12.07 25.24 -12.83
CA ARG A 27 11.40 24.42 -13.85
C ARG A 27 11.81 22.96 -13.68
N ILE A 28 10.83 22.04 -13.78
CA ILE A 28 11.01 20.61 -13.80
C ILE A 28 10.31 20.08 -15.06
N ASP A 29 11.08 19.43 -15.94
CA ASP A 29 10.56 18.87 -17.18
C ASP A 29 10.41 17.36 -17.06
N THR A 30 9.25 16.87 -17.47
CA THR A 30 8.98 15.45 -17.70
C THR A 30 8.74 15.21 -19.20
N HIS A 31 8.54 13.97 -19.60
CA HIS A 31 8.22 13.64 -20.99
C HIS A 31 6.89 14.24 -21.47
N ALA A 32 5.91 14.45 -20.57
CA ALA A 32 4.55 14.89 -20.90
C ALA A 32 4.17 16.27 -20.34
N ALA A 33 4.94 16.82 -19.38
CA ALA A 33 4.61 18.08 -18.72
C ALA A 33 5.88 18.87 -18.34
N SER A 34 5.70 20.20 -18.19
CA SER A 34 6.66 21.11 -17.57
C SER A 34 6.01 21.72 -16.34
N VAL A 35 6.67 21.66 -15.18
CA VAL A 35 6.19 22.19 -13.91
C VAL A 35 7.06 23.39 -13.50
N PHE A 36 6.42 24.52 -13.21
CA PHE A 36 7.06 25.75 -12.77
C PHE A 36 6.72 25.99 -11.30
N LEU A 37 7.72 25.88 -10.44
CA LEU A 37 7.60 26.04 -8.99
C LEU A 37 8.01 27.47 -8.62
N THR A 38 7.10 28.24 -8.02
CA THR A 38 7.36 29.65 -7.71
C THR A 38 6.60 30.08 -6.45
N GLY A 39 7.28 30.71 -5.48
CA GLY A 39 6.66 31.08 -4.21
C GLY A 39 5.87 29.93 -3.59
N GLU A 40 4.58 30.15 -3.34
CA GLU A 40 3.64 29.14 -2.81
C GLU A 40 2.83 28.41 -3.90
N ARG A 41 3.17 28.58 -5.16
CA ARG A 41 2.41 28.03 -6.30
C ARG A 41 3.26 27.12 -7.18
N ALA A 42 2.58 26.18 -7.84
CA ALA A 42 3.13 25.42 -8.93
C ALA A 42 2.17 25.49 -10.15
N TYR A 43 2.76 25.65 -11.33
CA TYR A 43 2.01 25.64 -12.60
C TYR A 43 2.49 24.44 -13.43
N LYS A 44 1.62 23.46 -13.64
CA LYS A 44 1.90 22.28 -14.48
C LYS A 44 1.28 22.46 -15.85
N VAL A 45 2.12 22.54 -16.88
CA VAL A 45 1.71 22.72 -18.28
C VAL A 45 1.95 21.41 -19.03
N LYS A 46 0.93 20.91 -19.73
CA LYS A 46 1.08 19.72 -20.59
C LYS A 46 1.91 20.10 -21.83
N ARG A 47 2.92 19.30 -22.15
CA ARG A 47 3.78 19.53 -23.33
C ARG A 47 3.02 19.13 -24.61
N ALA A 48 3.27 19.84 -25.71
CA ALA A 48 2.68 19.56 -27.01
C ALA A 48 3.30 18.31 -27.66
N VAL A 49 3.13 17.14 -27.04
CA VAL A 49 3.66 15.85 -27.47
C VAL A 49 2.55 14.89 -27.89
N ARG A 50 2.93 13.90 -28.69
CA ARG A 50 2.05 12.80 -29.09
C ARG A 50 2.80 11.47 -28.91
N PHE A 51 2.27 10.62 -28.05
CA PHE A 51 2.71 9.25 -27.84
C PHE A 51 1.58 8.27 -28.22
N PRO A 52 1.82 6.97 -28.36
CA PRO A 52 0.76 6.01 -28.70
C PRO A 52 -0.43 6.01 -27.73
N PHE A 53 -0.19 6.34 -26.45
CA PHE A 53 -1.17 6.36 -25.37
C PHE A 53 -1.57 7.77 -24.92
N LEU A 54 -1.00 8.83 -25.50
CA LEU A 54 -1.17 10.22 -25.04
C LEU A 54 -1.08 11.18 -26.20
N ASP A 55 -2.07 12.07 -26.35
CA ASP A 55 -2.07 13.10 -27.39
C ASP A 55 -2.40 14.49 -26.82
N PHE A 56 -1.37 15.29 -26.59
CA PHE A 56 -1.43 16.69 -26.15
C PHE A 56 -1.09 17.68 -27.29
N SER A 57 -1.15 17.26 -28.54
CA SER A 57 -0.69 18.04 -29.69
C SER A 57 -1.46 19.35 -29.92
N THR A 58 -2.72 19.45 -29.49
CA THR A 58 -3.53 20.66 -29.68
C THR A 58 -3.87 21.35 -28.34
N LEU A 59 -4.04 22.67 -28.37
CA LEU A 59 -4.42 23.47 -27.20
C LEU A 59 -5.71 22.95 -26.54
N ALA A 60 -6.72 22.56 -27.32
CA ALA A 60 -7.97 22.02 -26.82
C ALA A 60 -7.79 20.67 -26.10
N ARG A 61 -6.87 19.82 -26.58
CA ARG A 61 -6.54 18.56 -25.90
C ARG A 61 -5.81 18.80 -24.60
N ARG A 62 -4.87 19.75 -24.55
CA ARG A 62 -4.16 20.12 -23.33
C ARG A 62 -5.11 20.70 -22.27
N LYS A 63 -6.10 21.53 -22.70
CA LYS A 63 -7.15 22.01 -21.79
C LYS A 63 -7.89 20.85 -21.14
N ARG A 64 -8.43 19.94 -21.96
CA ARG A 64 -9.16 18.76 -21.46
C ARG A 64 -8.30 17.89 -20.53
N ALA A 65 -7.01 17.74 -20.83
CA ALA A 65 -6.10 17.00 -19.99
C ALA A 65 -5.87 17.68 -18.62
N CYS A 66 -5.77 19.01 -18.58
CA CYS A 66 -5.68 19.76 -17.31
C CYS A 66 -6.97 19.62 -16.49
N GLU A 67 -8.14 19.70 -17.13
CA GLU A 67 -9.45 19.51 -16.48
C GLU A 67 -9.59 18.07 -15.95
N ALA A 68 -9.20 17.07 -16.75
CA ALA A 68 -9.21 15.67 -16.34
C ALA A 68 -8.24 15.39 -15.17
N GLU A 69 -7.07 16.04 -15.14
CA GLU A 69 -6.13 15.94 -14.03
C GLU A 69 -6.72 16.49 -12.72
N LEU A 70 -7.40 17.64 -12.80
CA LEU A 70 -8.07 18.21 -11.64
C LEU A 70 -9.14 17.26 -11.09
N ASP A 71 -9.96 16.68 -11.98
CA ASP A 71 -11.03 15.75 -11.59
C ASP A 71 -10.47 14.43 -11.03
N ALA A 72 -9.41 13.88 -11.64
CA ALA A 72 -8.76 12.65 -11.18
C ALA A 72 -8.14 12.81 -9.79
N ASN A 73 -7.60 14.00 -9.48
CA ASN A 73 -6.91 14.24 -8.19
C ASN A 73 -7.85 14.74 -7.07
N ARG A 74 -9.10 15.06 -7.37
CA ARG A 74 -10.07 15.56 -6.36
C ARG A 74 -10.24 14.61 -5.16
N PRO A 75 -10.35 13.28 -5.31
CA PRO A 75 -10.49 12.36 -4.18
C PRO A 75 -9.22 12.26 -3.31
N PHE A 76 -8.06 12.57 -3.87
CA PHE A 76 -6.75 12.36 -3.24
C PHE A 76 -6.18 13.64 -2.63
N ALA A 77 -6.28 14.76 -3.34
CA ALA A 77 -5.53 15.98 -3.05
C ALA A 77 -6.35 17.26 -3.31
N ALA A 78 -7.62 17.31 -2.90
CA ALA A 78 -8.51 18.45 -3.15
C ALA A 78 -7.91 19.81 -2.77
N ASN A 79 -7.13 19.87 -1.68
CA ASN A 79 -6.50 21.11 -1.21
C ASN A 79 -5.20 21.46 -1.94
N LEU A 80 -4.63 20.54 -2.70
CA LEU A 80 -3.41 20.76 -3.46
C LEU A 80 -3.71 21.40 -4.83
N TYR A 81 -4.78 20.98 -5.50
CA TYR A 81 -5.16 21.43 -6.84
C TYR A 81 -6.11 22.62 -6.74
N ARG A 82 -5.65 23.81 -7.19
CA ARG A 82 -6.44 25.05 -7.13
C ARG A 82 -7.42 25.17 -8.31
N GLY A 83 -6.99 24.77 -9.50
CA GLY A 83 -7.81 24.85 -10.70
C GLY A 83 -7.01 24.81 -12.00
N VAL A 84 -7.70 24.98 -13.11
CA VAL A 84 -7.11 25.13 -14.44
C VAL A 84 -7.11 26.62 -14.80
N VAL A 85 -5.95 27.16 -15.13
CA VAL A 85 -5.77 28.57 -15.49
C VAL A 85 -5.31 28.70 -16.94
N ALA A 86 -5.84 29.71 -17.63
CA ALA A 86 -5.40 30.05 -18.97
C ALA A 86 -4.12 30.92 -18.89
N ILE A 87 -3.18 30.65 -19.76
CA ILE A 87 -2.15 31.63 -20.13
C ILE A 87 -2.67 32.34 -21.36
N THR A 88 -2.89 33.65 -21.29
CA THR A 88 -3.55 34.44 -22.30
C THR A 88 -2.58 35.40 -22.97
N ARG A 89 -2.86 35.71 -24.24
CA ARG A 89 -2.22 36.83 -24.95
C ARG A 89 -3.15 38.03 -24.92
N GLU A 90 -2.71 39.08 -24.28
CA GLU A 90 -3.45 40.32 -24.14
C GLU A 90 -3.41 41.16 -25.41
N ALA A 91 -4.23 42.20 -25.49
CA ALA A 91 -4.35 43.07 -26.66
C ALA A 91 -3.03 43.79 -27.03
N ASP A 92 -2.16 44.00 -26.06
CA ASP A 92 -0.83 44.59 -26.23
C ASP A 92 0.25 43.57 -26.61
N GLY A 93 -0.13 42.31 -26.84
CA GLY A 93 0.74 41.21 -27.22
C GLY A 93 1.45 40.50 -26.06
N ARG A 94 1.38 41.03 -24.82
CA ARG A 94 2.00 40.41 -23.64
C ARG A 94 1.25 39.17 -23.17
N LEU A 95 1.96 38.25 -22.52
CA LEU A 95 1.33 37.10 -21.87
C LEU A 95 0.89 37.46 -20.46
N ALA A 96 -0.23 36.86 -20.01
CA ALA A 96 -0.74 36.97 -18.66
C ALA A 96 -1.23 35.62 -18.12
N ILE A 97 -1.09 35.37 -16.82
CA ILE A 97 -1.72 34.23 -16.13
C ILE A 97 -3.13 34.66 -15.75
N ALA A 98 -4.14 33.84 -16.15
CA ALA A 98 -5.56 34.12 -15.91
C ALA A 98 -6.01 35.50 -16.42
N GLY A 99 -5.40 35.99 -17.51
CA GLY A 99 -5.76 37.28 -18.16
C GLY A 99 -7.11 37.21 -18.90
N ARG A 100 -7.44 38.31 -19.58
CA ARG A 100 -8.70 38.46 -20.33
C ARG A 100 -8.54 38.28 -21.85
N GLY A 101 -7.29 38.11 -22.29
CA GLY A 101 -6.96 37.97 -23.72
C GLY A 101 -7.28 36.58 -24.26
N THR A 102 -6.74 36.28 -25.44
CA THR A 102 -6.94 34.97 -26.08
C THR A 102 -6.09 33.91 -25.40
N PRO A 103 -6.67 32.77 -24.96
CA PRO A 103 -5.92 31.67 -24.41
C PRO A 103 -4.91 31.08 -25.39
N VAL A 104 -3.64 31.01 -25.03
CA VAL A 104 -2.55 30.43 -25.83
C VAL A 104 -2.02 29.13 -25.21
N GLU A 105 -2.23 28.94 -23.86
CA GLU A 105 -1.91 27.70 -23.18
C GLU A 105 -2.78 27.53 -21.93
N TRP A 106 -2.75 26.33 -21.35
CA TRP A 106 -3.45 25.96 -20.13
C TRP A 106 -2.47 25.34 -19.12
N ALA A 107 -2.63 25.70 -17.85
CA ALA A 107 -1.87 25.14 -16.77
C ALA A 107 -2.79 24.65 -15.63
N VAL A 108 -2.42 23.56 -14.97
CA VAL A 108 -2.97 23.22 -13.67
C VAL A 108 -2.24 24.05 -12.62
N GLU A 109 -2.97 24.89 -11.89
CA GLU A 109 -2.45 25.64 -10.75
C GLU A 109 -2.58 24.81 -9.49
N MET A 110 -1.48 24.66 -8.77
CA MET A 110 -1.38 23.86 -7.55
C MET A 110 -0.76 24.69 -6.41
N VAL A 111 -1.02 24.29 -5.18
CA VAL A 111 -0.24 24.74 -4.02
C VAL A 111 1.14 24.07 -4.12
N ARG A 112 2.21 24.86 -3.97
CA ARG A 112 3.56 24.31 -3.89
C ARG A 112 3.77 23.65 -2.53
N PHE A 113 4.36 22.49 -2.51
CA PHE A 113 4.84 21.78 -1.32
C PHE A 113 6.37 21.60 -1.41
N ASP A 114 6.99 21.16 -0.32
CA ASP A 114 8.42 20.83 -0.33
C ASP A 114 8.65 19.53 -1.13
N GLU A 115 9.38 19.62 -2.22
CA GLU A 115 9.72 18.50 -3.10
C GLU A 115 10.57 17.41 -2.40
N ASN A 116 11.24 17.77 -1.26
CA ASN A 116 11.96 16.79 -0.45
C ASN A 116 11.04 16.07 0.55
N ALA A 117 9.78 16.46 0.64
CA ALA A 117 8.77 15.83 1.48
C ALA A 117 7.95 14.76 0.73
N THR A 118 8.33 14.34 -0.48
CA THR A 118 7.76 13.16 -1.11
C THR A 118 8.20 11.88 -0.39
N LEU A 119 7.30 10.89 -0.31
CA LEU A 119 7.56 9.69 0.51
C LEU A 119 8.72 8.84 -0.03
N ASP A 120 9.04 8.89 -1.31
CA ASP A 120 10.25 8.26 -1.85
C ASP A 120 11.52 8.89 -1.27
N ARG A 121 11.55 10.24 -1.10
CA ARG A 121 12.66 10.94 -0.45
C ARG A 121 12.73 10.67 1.05
N LEU A 122 11.58 10.57 1.71
CA LEU A 122 11.51 10.16 3.12
C LEU A 122 11.99 8.71 3.29
N ALA A 123 11.64 7.81 2.38
CA ALA A 123 12.12 6.43 2.35
C ALA A 123 13.65 6.36 2.23
N ASP A 124 14.24 7.13 1.30
CA ASP A 124 15.69 7.20 1.10
C ASP A 124 16.44 7.68 2.38
N ARG A 125 15.76 8.45 3.25
CA ARG A 125 16.30 8.92 4.54
C ARG A 125 15.94 8.03 5.74
N GLY A 126 15.17 6.95 5.52
CA GLY A 126 14.70 6.05 6.58
C GLY A 126 13.66 6.68 7.51
N GLU A 127 12.89 7.66 7.03
CA GLU A 127 11.92 8.45 7.81
C GLU A 127 10.48 7.90 7.73
N ILE A 128 10.24 6.75 7.11
CA ILE A 128 8.92 6.11 7.09
C ILE A 128 8.78 5.19 8.30
N ASP A 129 8.22 5.74 9.37
CA ASP A 129 7.91 5.01 10.59
C ASP A 129 6.49 4.38 10.57
N SER A 130 6.13 3.69 11.65
CA SER A 130 4.82 3.04 11.77
C SER A 130 3.66 4.05 11.85
N ALA A 131 3.87 5.24 12.40
CA ALA A 131 2.84 6.26 12.51
C ALA A 131 2.52 6.85 11.14
N LEU A 132 3.55 7.12 10.33
CA LEU A 132 3.40 7.57 8.95
C LEU A 132 2.76 6.49 8.07
N ALA A 133 3.14 5.21 8.24
CA ALA A 133 2.52 4.08 7.53
C ALA A 133 1.02 3.96 7.87
N ASP A 134 0.64 4.10 9.12
CA ASP A 134 -0.77 4.13 9.58
C ASP A 134 -1.54 5.32 8.97
N ALA A 135 -0.95 6.52 9.00
CA ALA A 135 -1.56 7.72 8.41
C ALA A 135 -1.75 7.58 6.89
N LEU A 136 -0.76 6.99 6.22
CA LEU A 136 -0.78 6.70 4.79
C LEU A 136 -1.91 5.74 4.43
N ALA A 137 -2.04 4.62 5.16
CA ALA A 137 -3.14 3.67 4.94
C ALA A 137 -4.51 4.35 5.08
N ARG A 138 -4.71 5.18 6.11
CA ARG A 138 -5.96 5.94 6.29
C ARG A 138 -6.22 6.94 5.17
N ALA A 139 -5.18 7.60 4.66
CA ALA A 139 -5.33 8.51 3.52
C ALA A 139 -5.80 7.75 2.26
N VAL A 140 -5.20 6.58 1.99
CA VAL A 140 -5.59 5.72 0.85
C VAL A 140 -7.01 5.18 1.03
N VAL A 141 -7.41 4.73 2.23
CA VAL A 141 -8.79 4.26 2.51
C VAL A 141 -9.82 5.35 2.24
N ARG A 142 -9.57 6.59 2.71
CA ARG A 142 -10.47 7.73 2.44
C ARG A 142 -10.59 7.98 0.94
N ALA A 143 -9.45 8.09 0.26
CA ALA A 143 -9.42 8.34 -1.18
C ALA A 143 -10.14 7.25 -1.98
N HIS A 144 -9.92 5.98 -1.66
CA HIS A 144 -10.65 4.86 -2.27
C HIS A 144 -12.16 4.91 -1.95
N GLY A 145 -12.53 5.39 -0.75
CA GLY A 145 -13.94 5.58 -0.36
C GLY A 145 -14.64 6.67 -1.18
N GLU A 146 -13.94 7.75 -1.51
CA GLU A 146 -14.43 8.90 -2.27
C GLU A 146 -14.33 8.69 -3.79
N ALA A 147 -13.43 7.81 -4.26
CA ALA A 147 -13.23 7.53 -5.67
C ALA A 147 -14.52 6.97 -6.32
N PRO A 148 -14.89 7.43 -7.52
CA PRO A 148 -16.08 6.98 -8.22
C PRO A 148 -16.07 5.47 -8.49
N VAL A 149 -17.18 4.80 -8.22
CA VAL A 149 -17.42 3.41 -8.66
C VAL A 149 -17.61 3.42 -10.17
N VAL A 150 -16.99 2.48 -10.86
CA VAL A 150 -17.09 2.33 -12.31
C VAL A 150 -17.55 0.91 -12.68
N ASP A 151 -18.03 0.74 -13.92
CA ASP A 151 -18.26 -0.61 -14.46
C ASP A 151 -16.95 -1.40 -14.45
N ALA A 152 -16.98 -2.57 -13.81
CA ALA A 152 -15.81 -3.43 -13.68
C ALA A 152 -15.48 -4.18 -14.98
N THR A 153 -16.47 -4.38 -15.86
CA THR A 153 -16.33 -5.25 -17.05
C THR A 153 -15.18 -4.83 -17.96
N PRO A 154 -15.05 -3.53 -18.36
CA PRO A 154 -13.96 -3.11 -19.24
C PRO A 154 -12.58 -3.37 -18.65
N TRP A 155 -12.41 -3.13 -17.34
CA TRP A 155 -11.14 -3.36 -16.65
C TRP A 155 -10.82 -4.86 -16.54
N LEU A 156 -11.80 -5.69 -16.16
CA LEU A 156 -11.64 -7.14 -16.05
C LEU A 156 -11.23 -7.77 -17.40
N ASP A 157 -11.82 -7.31 -18.49
CA ASP A 157 -11.50 -7.78 -19.84
C ASP A 157 -10.11 -7.34 -20.29
N ALA A 158 -9.68 -6.13 -19.89
CA ALA A 158 -8.38 -5.59 -20.24
C ALA A 158 -7.20 -6.25 -19.50
N LEU A 159 -7.40 -6.88 -18.34
CA LEU A 159 -6.31 -7.44 -17.51
C LEU A 159 -5.41 -8.42 -18.28
N GLY A 160 -6.01 -9.30 -19.08
CA GLY A 160 -5.24 -10.23 -19.93
C GLY A 160 -4.37 -9.51 -20.96
N GLY A 161 -4.88 -8.39 -21.51
CA GLY A 161 -4.16 -7.50 -22.41
C GLY A 161 -2.99 -6.80 -21.73
N PHE A 162 -3.18 -6.31 -20.51
CA PHE A 162 -2.10 -5.68 -19.72
C PHE A 162 -0.96 -6.66 -19.42
N ILE A 163 -1.29 -7.93 -19.07
CA ILE A 163 -0.28 -8.97 -18.86
C ILE A 163 0.48 -9.27 -20.17
N ALA A 164 -0.23 -9.40 -21.28
CA ALA A 164 0.38 -9.66 -22.58
C ALA A 164 1.29 -8.50 -23.03
N GLN A 165 0.84 -7.26 -22.85
CA GLN A 165 1.62 -6.07 -23.18
C GLN A 165 2.89 -5.97 -22.31
N ASN A 166 2.80 -6.21 -20.99
CA ASN A 166 3.96 -6.24 -20.11
C ASN A 166 4.98 -7.28 -20.62
N GLY A 167 4.54 -8.50 -20.95
CA GLY A 167 5.41 -9.54 -21.49
C GLY A 167 6.08 -9.13 -22.81
N ALA A 168 5.33 -8.56 -23.74
CA ALA A 168 5.87 -8.12 -25.03
C ALA A 168 6.93 -7.01 -24.88
N GLU A 169 6.67 -6.01 -24.03
CA GLU A 169 7.59 -4.90 -23.79
C GLU A 169 8.85 -5.35 -23.03
N LEU A 170 8.76 -6.30 -22.12
CA LEU A 170 9.91 -6.90 -21.45
C LEU A 170 10.74 -7.75 -22.43
N LEU A 171 10.11 -8.53 -23.31
CA LEU A 171 10.79 -9.30 -24.36
C LEU A 171 11.52 -8.41 -25.39
N ALA A 172 11.12 -7.16 -25.55
CA ALA A 172 11.78 -6.20 -26.44
C ALA A 172 13.17 -5.76 -25.93
N ALA A 173 13.53 -6.09 -24.67
CA ALA A 173 14.80 -5.77 -24.05
C ALA A 173 15.50 -7.04 -23.50
N PRO A 174 15.87 -8.02 -24.34
CA PRO A 174 16.39 -9.32 -23.90
C PRO A 174 17.74 -9.24 -23.18
N GLU A 175 18.49 -8.15 -23.39
CA GLU A 175 19.74 -7.87 -22.68
C GLU A 175 19.52 -7.49 -21.20
N LEU A 176 18.31 -7.05 -20.86
CA LEU A 176 17.91 -6.72 -19.50
C LEU A 176 17.14 -7.86 -18.83
N PHE A 177 16.25 -8.49 -19.57
CA PHE A 177 15.28 -9.45 -19.07
C PHE A 177 15.38 -10.77 -19.86
N ALA A 178 15.78 -11.84 -19.17
CA ALA A 178 15.95 -13.15 -19.80
C ALA A 178 14.61 -13.64 -20.40
N PRO A 179 14.56 -13.98 -21.71
CA PRO A 179 13.30 -14.30 -22.39
C PRO A 179 12.53 -15.48 -21.79
N ASP A 180 13.21 -16.49 -21.27
CA ASP A 180 12.63 -17.64 -20.56
C ASP A 180 11.94 -17.23 -19.27
N LYS A 181 12.57 -16.34 -18.48
CA LYS A 181 11.96 -15.77 -17.27
C LYS A 181 10.76 -14.87 -17.60
N VAL A 182 10.81 -14.09 -18.68
CA VAL A 182 9.67 -13.27 -19.12
C VAL A 182 8.50 -14.14 -19.55
N ALA A 183 8.78 -15.24 -20.28
CA ALA A 183 7.75 -16.20 -20.67
C ALA A 183 7.10 -16.86 -19.43
N ALA A 184 7.92 -17.30 -18.47
CA ALA A 184 7.45 -17.88 -17.20
C ALA A 184 6.60 -16.90 -16.39
N LEU A 185 7.04 -15.63 -16.23
CA LEU A 185 6.28 -14.57 -15.55
C LEU A 185 4.92 -14.34 -16.22
N THR A 186 4.91 -14.25 -17.55
CA THR A 186 3.68 -14.02 -18.32
C THR A 186 2.69 -15.18 -18.17
N GLN A 187 3.18 -16.42 -18.25
CA GLN A 187 2.36 -17.62 -18.06
C GLN A 187 1.80 -17.70 -16.64
N ALA A 188 2.64 -17.50 -15.62
CA ALA A 188 2.22 -17.51 -14.21
C ALA A 188 1.18 -16.42 -13.92
N SER A 189 1.37 -15.20 -14.49
CA SER A 189 0.42 -14.10 -14.35
C SER A 189 -0.95 -14.42 -14.97
N ARG A 190 -0.98 -15.06 -16.16
CA ARG A 190 -2.23 -15.50 -16.79
C ARG A 190 -2.93 -16.57 -15.95
N ALA A 191 -2.19 -17.59 -15.50
CA ALA A 191 -2.75 -18.63 -14.63
C ALA A 191 -3.28 -18.07 -13.30
N ALA A 192 -2.60 -17.07 -12.72
CA ALA A 192 -3.07 -16.38 -11.53
C ALA A 192 -4.35 -15.58 -11.81
N LEU A 193 -4.42 -14.84 -12.94
CA LEU A 193 -5.62 -14.13 -13.36
C LEU A 193 -6.83 -15.07 -13.53
N ASP A 194 -6.64 -16.21 -14.18
CA ASP A 194 -7.72 -17.18 -14.38
C ASP A 194 -8.27 -17.70 -13.04
N ARG A 195 -7.39 -17.97 -12.08
CA ARG A 195 -7.80 -18.40 -10.72
C ARG A 195 -8.60 -17.33 -9.96
N VAL A 196 -8.19 -16.05 -10.06
CA VAL A 196 -8.82 -14.98 -9.28
C VAL A 196 -9.95 -14.26 -10.02
N ARG A 197 -10.14 -14.49 -11.33
CA ARG A 197 -11.17 -13.84 -12.14
C ARG A 197 -12.58 -13.92 -11.53
N PRO A 198 -13.07 -15.08 -11.03
CA PRO A 198 -14.40 -15.14 -10.39
C PRO A 198 -14.50 -14.28 -9.12
N LEU A 199 -13.42 -14.19 -8.37
CA LEU A 199 -13.35 -13.30 -7.20
C LEU A 199 -13.40 -11.83 -7.62
N LEU A 200 -12.62 -11.42 -8.62
CA LEU A 200 -12.58 -10.05 -9.12
C LEU A 200 -13.93 -9.63 -9.72
N THR A 201 -14.65 -10.53 -10.40
CA THR A 201 -16.00 -10.28 -10.88
C THR A 201 -16.95 -9.94 -9.72
N ARG A 202 -16.99 -10.78 -8.66
CA ARG A 202 -17.81 -10.50 -7.48
C ARG A 202 -17.43 -9.21 -6.77
N ARG A 203 -16.14 -8.88 -6.71
CA ARG A 203 -15.66 -7.61 -6.14
C ARG A 203 -16.12 -6.41 -6.98
N GLY A 204 -16.11 -6.55 -8.31
CA GLY A 204 -16.66 -5.56 -9.23
C GLY A 204 -18.16 -5.31 -9.00
N GLU A 205 -18.97 -6.36 -8.89
CA GLU A 205 -20.40 -6.30 -8.58
C GLU A 205 -20.69 -5.59 -7.25
N ARG A 206 -19.74 -5.62 -6.30
CA ARG A 206 -19.83 -4.95 -4.99
C ARG A 206 -19.26 -3.52 -5.00
N GLY A 207 -18.93 -2.96 -6.17
CA GLY A 207 -18.43 -1.59 -6.31
C GLY A 207 -17.01 -1.38 -5.79
N LEU A 208 -16.19 -2.45 -5.79
CA LEU A 208 -14.79 -2.37 -5.38
C LEU A 208 -13.85 -2.06 -6.55
N VAL A 209 -14.37 -2.01 -7.79
CA VAL A 209 -13.67 -1.45 -8.94
C VAL A 209 -14.04 0.03 -9.03
N ARG A 210 -13.01 0.87 -8.92
CA ARG A 210 -13.16 2.33 -8.83
C ARG A 210 -12.18 3.05 -9.74
N ARG A 211 -12.47 4.31 -10.06
CA ARG A 211 -11.48 5.18 -10.68
C ARG A 211 -10.48 5.59 -9.59
N GLY A 212 -9.42 4.78 -9.45
CA GLY A 212 -8.37 4.96 -8.46
C GLY A 212 -7.33 6.00 -8.85
N HIS A 213 -6.22 6.00 -8.14
CA HIS A 213 -5.05 6.83 -8.47
C HIS A 213 -4.34 6.35 -9.75
N GLY A 214 -4.26 5.04 -9.93
CA GLY A 214 -3.63 4.39 -11.08
C GLY A 214 -2.10 4.33 -11.03
N ASP A 215 -1.45 5.29 -10.35
CA ASP A 215 0.02 5.39 -10.21
C ASP A 215 0.43 5.66 -8.75
N LEU A 216 -0.14 4.90 -7.80
CA LEU A 216 0.00 5.11 -6.36
C LEU A 216 1.33 4.53 -5.83
N HIS A 217 2.45 5.20 -6.12
CA HIS A 217 3.77 4.88 -5.58
C HIS A 217 4.30 6.02 -4.70
N LEU A 218 5.37 5.78 -3.93
CA LEU A 218 5.89 6.74 -2.94
C LEU A 218 6.28 8.09 -3.54
N GLY A 219 6.75 8.14 -4.79
CA GLY A 219 7.08 9.39 -5.47
C GLY A 219 5.87 10.29 -5.78
N ASN A 220 4.66 9.72 -5.76
CA ASN A 220 3.39 10.42 -5.99
C ASN A 220 2.61 10.64 -4.69
N ILE A 221 3.29 10.65 -3.55
CA ILE A 221 2.72 10.95 -2.24
C ILE A 221 3.64 11.93 -1.53
N ALA A 222 3.12 13.08 -1.10
CA ALA A 222 3.86 14.09 -0.36
C ALA A 222 3.36 14.21 1.08
N LEU A 223 4.28 14.51 2.00
CA LEU A 223 3.93 14.85 3.38
C LEU A 223 3.66 16.36 3.46
N ILE A 224 2.39 16.75 3.49
CA ILE A 224 1.93 18.14 3.55
C ILE A 224 1.27 18.38 4.91
N ASP A 225 1.75 19.35 5.67
CA ASP A 225 1.27 19.63 7.04
C ASP A 225 1.22 18.38 7.94
N GLY A 226 2.25 17.54 7.83
CA GLY A 226 2.35 16.28 8.57
C GLY A 226 1.38 15.17 8.14
N LYS A 227 0.69 15.33 7.00
CA LYS A 227 -0.26 14.35 6.47
C LYS A 227 0.19 13.84 5.10
N PRO A 228 0.14 12.51 4.84
CA PRO A 228 0.40 11.98 3.52
C PRO A 228 -0.74 12.33 2.56
N VAL A 229 -0.40 12.94 1.44
CA VAL A 229 -1.31 13.40 0.40
C VAL A 229 -0.87 12.76 -0.93
N PRO A 230 -1.61 11.78 -1.46
CA PRO A 230 -1.38 11.27 -2.80
C PRO A 230 -1.72 12.33 -3.84
N PHE A 231 -0.90 12.48 -4.88
CA PHE A 231 -1.07 13.45 -5.96
C PHE A 231 -0.61 12.87 -7.30
N ASP A 232 -0.89 13.54 -8.40
CA ASP A 232 -0.54 13.12 -9.76
C ASP A 232 -1.20 11.78 -10.17
N ALA A 233 -2.50 11.63 -9.80
CA ALA A 233 -3.31 10.52 -10.27
C ALA A 233 -3.47 10.56 -11.79
N LEU A 234 -3.54 9.39 -12.42
CA LEU A 234 -3.60 9.26 -13.88
C LEU A 234 -4.91 9.83 -14.45
N GLU A 235 -4.77 10.79 -15.36
CA GLU A 235 -5.89 11.48 -16.00
C GLU A 235 -6.17 11.03 -17.43
N PHE A 236 -5.16 10.55 -18.16
CA PHE A 236 -5.19 10.42 -19.61
C PHE A 236 -5.92 9.17 -20.12
N ASP A 237 -6.01 8.11 -19.30
CA ASP A 237 -6.70 6.87 -19.67
C ASP A 237 -7.56 6.36 -18.50
N PRO A 238 -8.90 6.53 -18.60
CA PRO A 238 -9.82 6.06 -17.57
C PRO A 238 -9.73 4.55 -17.32
N LEU A 239 -9.38 3.74 -18.32
CA LEU A 239 -9.28 2.29 -18.17
C LEU A 239 -8.04 1.90 -17.32
N ILE A 240 -6.92 2.57 -17.57
CA ILE A 240 -5.68 2.34 -16.78
C ILE A 240 -5.81 2.88 -15.35
N ALA A 241 -6.51 4.00 -15.18
CA ALA A 241 -6.78 4.61 -13.88
C ALA A 241 -7.89 3.91 -13.09
N SER A 242 -8.65 3.02 -13.72
CA SER A 242 -9.69 2.22 -13.06
C SER A 242 -9.14 0.87 -12.64
N GLY A 243 -9.66 0.34 -11.54
CA GLY A 243 -9.28 -1.00 -11.08
C GLY A 243 -9.86 -1.34 -9.72
N ASP A 244 -9.65 -2.57 -9.31
CA ASP A 244 -9.92 -2.96 -7.94
C ASP A 244 -9.11 -2.10 -6.97
N VAL A 245 -9.70 -1.67 -5.88
CA VAL A 245 -9.00 -0.85 -4.86
C VAL A 245 -7.73 -1.51 -4.33
N LEU A 246 -7.68 -2.85 -4.32
CA LEU A 246 -6.46 -3.59 -3.95
C LEU A 246 -5.41 -3.57 -5.08
N TYR A 247 -5.80 -3.37 -6.35
CA TYR A 247 -4.84 -3.19 -7.44
C TYR A 247 -4.13 -1.84 -7.36
N ASP A 248 -4.82 -0.82 -6.89
CA ASP A 248 -4.23 0.50 -6.62
C ASP A 248 -3.32 0.44 -5.38
N LEU A 249 -3.81 -0.14 -4.26
CA LEU A 249 -3.02 -0.37 -3.05
C LEU A 249 -1.76 -1.22 -3.31
N ALA A 250 -1.85 -2.22 -4.19
CA ALA A 250 -0.74 -3.10 -4.54
C ALA A 250 0.47 -2.35 -5.09
N PHE A 251 0.28 -1.22 -5.74
CA PHE A 251 1.38 -0.40 -6.23
C PHE A 251 2.20 0.18 -5.08
N LEU A 252 1.53 0.76 -4.09
CA LEU A 252 2.18 1.29 -2.88
C LEU A 252 2.90 0.19 -2.10
N LEU A 253 2.24 -0.96 -1.91
CA LEU A 253 2.84 -2.09 -1.19
C LEU A 253 4.07 -2.63 -1.91
N MET A 254 4.01 -2.77 -3.22
CA MET A 254 5.12 -3.22 -4.06
C MET A 254 6.30 -2.25 -4.00
N ASP A 255 6.06 -0.93 -4.06
CA ASP A 255 7.12 0.09 -4.01
C ASP A 255 7.81 0.13 -2.63
N LEU A 256 7.04 -0.04 -1.53
CA LEU A 256 7.60 -0.19 -0.19
C LEU A 256 8.47 -1.45 -0.06
N ILE A 257 8.02 -2.59 -0.63
CA ILE A 257 8.76 -3.85 -0.60
C ILE A 257 10.06 -3.75 -1.40
N GLU A 258 10.01 -3.16 -2.60
CA GLU A 258 11.19 -2.96 -3.45
C GLU A 258 12.30 -2.17 -2.73
N ARG A 259 11.91 -1.20 -1.92
CA ARG A 259 12.84 -0.39 -1.11
C ARG A 259 13.28 -1.06 0.20
N GLY A 260 12.92 -2.32 0.43
CA GLY A 260 13.25 -3.04 1.68
C GLY A 260 12.42 -2.59 2.90
N LEU A 261 11.35 -1.84 2.70
CA LEU A 261 10.47 -1.31 3.75
C LEU A 261 9.33 -2.29 4.09
N ALA A 262 9.68 -3.56 4.41
CA ALA A 262 8.72 -4.61 4.69
C ALA A 262 7.81 -4.29 5.90
N ALA A 263 8.36 -3.67 6.95
CA ALA A 263 7.57 -3.31 8.13
C ALA A 263 6.54 -2.20 7.84
N PRO A 264 6.88 -1.09 7.17
CA PRO A 264 5.90 -0.13 6.66
C PRO A 264 4.87 -0.75 5.70
N ALA A 265 5.28 -1.62 4.77
CA ALA A 265 4.34 -2.28 3.84
C ALA A 265 3.31 -3.13 4.58
N ASN A 266 3.75 -3.92 5.56
CA ASN A 266 2.86 -4.72 6.40
C ASN A 266 1.94 -3.85 7.27
N ALA A 267 2.45 -2.75 7.84
CA ALA A 267 1.65 -1.80 8.61
C ALA A 267 0.55 -1.16 7.75
N VAL A 268 0.89 -0.73 6.52
CA VAL A 268 -0.09 -0.18 5.56
C VAL A 268 -1.18 -1.21 5.25
N LEU A 269 -0.83 -2.45 4.92
CA LEU A 269 -1.82 -3.50 4.64
C LEU A 269 -2.75 -3.73 5.84
N ASN A 270 -2.17 -3.96 7.03
CA ASN A 270 -2.96 -4.25 8.23
C ASN A 270 -3.87 -3.09 8.64
N ARG A 271 -3.38 -1.85 8.54
CA ARG A 271 -4.20 -0.67 8.82
C ARG A 271 -5.29 -0.48 7.76
N TYR A 272 -4.99 -0.69 6.48
CA TYR A 272 -5.99 -0.65 5.41
C TYR A 272 -7.15 -1.62 5.67
N LEU A 273 -6.86 -2.88 5.98
CA LEU A 273 -7.86 -3.90 6.31
C LEU A 273 -8.67 -3.55 7.58
N ALA A 274 -8.00 -3.00 8.60
CA ALA A 274 -8.64 -2.58 9.85
C ALA A 274 -9.59 -1.37 9.66
N GLU A 275 -9.27 -0.44 8.77
CA GLU A 275 -10.10 0.74 8.49
C GLU A 275 -11.29 0.40 7.58
N THR A 276 -11.08 -0.41 6.53
CA THR A 276 -12.15 -0.79 5.61
C THR A 276 -13.15 -1.75 6.24
N ARG A 277 -12.70 -2.63 7.13
CA ARG A 277 -13.52 -3.64 7.86
C ARG A 277 -14.36 -4.53 6.93
N ARG A 278 -14.00 -4.65 5.66
CA ARG A 278 -14.74 -5.43 4.67
C ARG A 278 -14.21 -6.86 4.64
N ALA A 279 -15.12 -7.85 4.78
CA ALA A 279 -14.77 -9.25 4.59
C ALA A 279 -14.23 -9.51 3.17
N ASP A 280 -14.78 -8.81 2.17
CA ASP A 280 -14.34 -8.88 0.78
C ASP A 280 -12.85 -8.52 0.57
N ASP A 281 -12.28 -7.68 1.43
CA ASP A 281 -10.87 -7.33 1.34
C ASP A 281 -9.98 -8.48 1.83
N LEU A 282 -10.44 -9.31 2.77
CA LEU A 282 -9.72 -10.53 3.17
C LEU A 282 -9.70 -11.56 2.03
N ASP A 283 -10.85 -11.79 1.38
CA ASP A 283 -10.90 -12.66 0.20
C ASP A 283 -10.06 -12.10 -0.95
N GLY A 284 -10.08 -10.77 -1.12
CA GLY A 284 -9.32 -10.02 -2.13
C GLY A 284 -7.81 -10.21 -2.05
N LEU A 285 -7.28 -10.58 -0.88
CA LEU A 285 -5.84 -10.88 -0.71
C LEU A 285 -5.36 -11.98 -1.69
N ALA A 286 -6.25 -12.86 -2.17
CA ALA A 286 -5.90 -13.87 -3.18
C ALA A 286 -5.43 -13.26 -4.51
N ALA A 287 -5.80 -12.02 -4.83
CA ALA A 287 -5.35 -11.32 -6.02
C ALA A 287 -4.07 -10.50 -5.80
N LEU A 288 -3.67 -10.27 -4.54
CA LEU A 288 -2.58 -9.36 -4.20
C LEU A 288 -1.22 -9.78 -4.82
N PRO A 289 -0.82 -11.07 -4.84
CA PRO A 289 0.40 -11.51 -5.52
C PRO A 289 0.44 -11.15 -7.00
N LEU A 290 -0.67 -11.38 -7.73
CA LEU A 290 -0.79 -10.97 -9.12
C LEU A 290 -0.70 -9.46 -9.28
N PHE A 291 -1.40 -8.72 -8.47
CA PHE A 291 -1.46 -7.25 -8.55
C PHE A 291 -0.09 -6.62 -8.29
N MET A 292 0.60 -7.02 -7.23
CA MET A 292 1.95 -6.52 -6.94
C MET A 292 2.95 -6.92 -8.03
N SER A 293 2.88 -8.16 -8.53
CA SER A 293 3.73 -8.61 -9.64
C SER A 293 3.50 -7.80 -10.92
N MET A 294 2.25 -7.53 -11.30
CA MET A 294 1.93 -6.68 -12.46
C MET A 294 2.49 -5.26 -12.30
N ARG A 295 2.37 -4.66 -11.10
CA ARG A 295 2.92 -3.33 -10.81
C ARG A 295 4.46 -3.32 -10.86
N ALA A 296 5.11 -4.35 -10.33
CA ALA A 296 6.57 -4.51 -10.46
C ALA A 296 7.01 -4.66 -11.93
N ALA A 297 6.30 -5.46 -12.73
CA ALA A 297 6.57 -5.61 -14.17
C ALA A 297 6.40 -4.28 -14.93
N ILE A 298 5.38 -3.47 -14.60
CA ILE A 298 5.21 -2.12 -15.15
C ILE A 298 6.40 -1.24 -14.78
N ARG A 299 6.84 -1.25 -13.52
CA ARG A 299 8.02 -0.47 -13.09
C ARG A 299 9.29 -0.92 -13.79
N ALA A 300 9.49 -2.22 -13.99
CA ALA A 300 10.64 -2.76 -14.72
C ALA A 300 10.73 -2.20 -16.13
N LYS A 301 9.64 -2.30 -16.92
CA LYS A 301 9.63 -1.81 -18.31
C LYS A 301 9.72 -0.28 -18.41
N VAL A 302 9.03 0.47 -17.55
CA VAL A 302 9.08 1.95 -17.54
C VAL A 302 10.48 2.43 -17.14
N THR A 303 11.13 1.76 -16.18
CA THR A 303 12.50 2.06 -15.80
C THR A 303 13.48 1.75 -16.95
N ALA A 304 13.33 0.61 -17.62
CA ALA A 304 14.15 0.23 -18.78
C ALA A 304 14.00 1.24 -19.94
N ALA A 305 12.81 1.74 -20.21
CA ALA A 305 12.56 2.73 -21.26
C ALA A 305 13.40 4.02 -21.09
N ARG A 306 13.76 4.38 -19.85
CA ARG A 306 14.62 5.54 -19.56
C ARG A 306 16.04 5.41 -20.12
N LEU A 307 16.49 4.18 -20.41
CA LEU A 307 17.84 3.94 -20.99
C LEU A 307 18.02 4.59 -22.35
N GLY A 308 16.92 4.74 -23.14
CA GLY A 308 16.96 5.40 -24.44
C GLY A 308 17.40 6.87 -24.38
N HIS A 309 17.20 7.54 -23.25
CA HIS A 309 17.50 8.97 -23.06
C HIS A 309 18.53 9.23 -21.95
N ALA A 310 19.10 8.17 -21.34
CA ALA A 310 19.99 8.30 -20.20
C ALA A 310 21.44 8.56 -20.64
N ALA A 311 22.10 9.54 -19.99
CA ALA A 311 23.54 9.75 -20.10
C ALA A 311 24.31 8.53 -19.52
N ALA A 312 25.52 8.31 -20.03
CA ALA A 312 26.34 7.14 -19.70
C ALA A 312 26.47 6.85 -18.19
N PRO A 313 26.71 7.83 -17.29
CA PRO A 313 26.83 7.56 -15.85
C PRO A 313 25.55 6.98 -15.21
N ALA A 314 24.36 7.36 -15.73
CA ALA A 314 23.08 6.93 -15.14
C ALA A 314 22.63 5.54 -15.63
N ARG A 315 23.17 5.05 -16.76
CA ARG A 315 22.70 3.80 -17.39
C ARG A 315 22.85 2.58 -16.50
N ALA A 316 23.97 2.44 -15.78
CA ALA A 316 24.21 1.31 -14.89
C ALA A 316 23.18 1.23 -13.75
N ALA A 317 22.87 2.37 -13.11
CA ALA A 317 21.87 2.44 -12.05
C ALA A 317 20.45 2.14 -12.57
N ILE A 318 20.08 2.67 -13.74
CA ILE A 318 18.79 2.39 -14.38
C ILE A 318 18.67 0.91 -14.73
N THR A 319 19.74 0.29 -15.27
CA THR A 319 19.77 -1.15 -15.58
C THR A 319 19.56 -1.99 -14.33
N ALA A 320 20.29 -1.68 -13.25
CA ALA A 320 20.14 -2.39 -11.98
C ALA A 320 18.72 -2.27 -11.44
N ALA A 321 18.16 -1.07 -11.38
CA ALA A 321 16.80 -0.84 -10.91
C ALA A 321 15.74 -1.58 -11.75
N ALA A 322 15.87 -1.57 -13.08
CA ALA A 322 14.95 -2.30 -13.96
C ALA A 322 14.98 -3.82 -13.68
N ARG A 323 16.16 -4.39 -13.46
CA ARG A 323 16.31 -5.81 -13.10
C ARG A 323 15.76 -6.11 -11.73
N THR A 324 15.98 -5.26 -10.73
CA THR A 324 15.41 -5.43 -9.38
C THR A 324 13.88 -5.50 -9.44
N TYR A 325 13.22 -4.60 -10.16
CA TYR A 325 11.77 -4.67 -10.34
C TYR A 325 11.31 -5.93 -11.08
N PHE A 326 12.05 -6.39 -12.07
CA PHE A 326 11.73 -7.62 -12.80
C PHE A 326 11.87 -8.87 -11.92
N ASP A 327 12.96 -8.99 -11.17
CA ASP A 327 13.17 -10.09 -10.23
C ASP A 327 12.11 -10.10 -9.13
N LEU A 328 11.73 -8.90 -8.64
CA LEU A 328 10.62 -8.74 -7.70
C LEU A 328 9.29 -9.22 -8.31
N ALA A 329 8.99 -8.86 -9.56
CA ALA A 329 7.78 -9.34 -10.24
C ALA A 329 7.73 -10.87 -10.31
N CYS A 330 8.85 -11.51 -10.63
CA CYS A 330 8.98 -12.97 -10.65
C CYS A 330 8.80 -13.61 -9.27
N ALA A 331 9.34 -12.99 -8.22
CA ALA A 331 9.19 -13.47 -6.84
C ALA A 331 7.74 -13.34 -6.34
N LEU A 332 7.09 -12.22 -6.62
CA LEU A 332 5.73 -11.93 -6.14
C LEU A 332 4.66 -12.82 -6.77
N ILE A 333 4.82 -13.25 -8.05
CA ILE A 333 3.82 -14.09 -8.71
C ILE A 333 3.82 -15.55 -8.24
N ALA A 334 4.90 -16.00 -7.62
CA ALA A 334 5.09 -17.34 -7.10
C ALA A 334 5.34 -17.31 -5.58
N PRO A 335 4.38 -16.84 -4.78
CA PRO A 335 4.56 -16.70 -3.34
C PRO A 335 4.70 -18.08 -2.67
N PRO A 336 5.47 -18.17 -1.55
CA PRO A 336 5.50 -19.37 -0.74
C PRO A 336 4.13 -19.66 -0.09
N PRO A 337 3.89 -20.91 0.37
CA PRO A 337 2.66 -21.23 1.09
C PRO A 337 2.46 -20.36 2.33
N PRO A 338 1.22 -20.00 2.68
CA PRO A 338 0.93 -19.23 3.88
C PRO A 338 1.15 -20.06 5.15
N THR A 339 1.33 -19.37 6.27
CA THR A 339 1.46 -19.97 7.60
C THR A 339 0.49 -19.33 8.59
N LEU A 340 0.06 -20.09 9.59
CA LEU A 340 -0.72 -19.60 10.71
C LEU A 340 0.14 -19.57 11.98
N LEU A 341 0.34 -18.38 12.55
CA LEU A 341 0.97 -18.18 13.85
C LEU A 341 -0.08 -17.73 14.85
N ALA A 342 -0.16 -18.38 16.00
CA ALA A 342 -0.97 -17.92 17.12
C ALA A 342 -0.06 -17.47 18.28
N ILE A 343 -0.33 -16.28 18.84
CA ILE A 343 0.44 -15.71 19.95
C ILE A 343 -0.49 -15.57 21.16
N GLY A 344 -0.26 -16.44 22.15
CA GLY A 344 -0.95 -16.47 23.42
C GLY A 344 -0.18 -15.77 24.53
N GLY A 345 -0.83 -15.60 25.66
CA GLY A 345 -0.25 -15.06 26.90
C GLY A 345 -1.18 -14.10 27.62
N LEU A 346 -0.98 -13.93 28.89
CA LEU A 346 -1.81 -13.08 29.73
C LEU A 346 -1.62 -11.59 29.41
N SER A 347 -2.50 -10.72 29.90
CA SER A 347 -2.42 -9.28 29.68
C SER A 347 -1.09 -8.70 30.19
N GLY A 348 -0.46 -7.84 29.43
CA GLY A 348 0.83 -7.23 29.75
C GLY A 348 2.06 -8.04 29.30
N THR A 349 1.93 -9.24 28.72
CA THR A 349 3.08 -10.04 28.25
C THR A 349 3.72 -9.53 26.96
N GLY A 350 3.09 -8.59 26.24
CA GLY A 350 3.66 -8.00 25.00
C GLY A 350 3.26 -8.70 23.70
N LYS A 351 2.21 -9.54 23.69
CA LYS A 351 1.70 -10.26 22.51
C LYS A 351 1.59 -9.42 21.26
N SER A 352 0.85 -8.30 21.35
CA SER A 352 0.58 -7.45 20.19
C SER A 352 1.81 -6.72 19.67
N ALA A 353 2.79 -6.43 20.53
CA ALA A 353 4.07 -5.87 20.11
C ALA A 353 4.90 -6.92 19.37
N LEU A 354 4.96 -8.16 19.89
CA LEU A 354 5.63 -9.26 19.22
C LEU A 354 4.94 -9.61 17.89
N ALA A 355 3.60 -9.65 17.85
CA ALA A 355 2.84 -9.92 16.64
C ALA A 355 3.18 -8.91 15.52
N ARG A 356 3.19 -7.61 15.84
CA ARG A 356 3.59 -6.56 14.89
C ARG A 356 5.04 -6.68 14.43
N ALA A 357 5.95 -7.08 15.32
CA ALA A 357 7.37 -7.23 14.98
C ALA A 357 7.66 -8.47 14.11
N LEU A 358 6.86 -9.53 14.23
CA LEU A 358 7.00 -10.76 13.44
C LEU A 358 6.28 -10.68 12.09
N ALA A 359 5.15 -9.99 12.02
CA ALA A 359 4.26 -10.00 10.85
C ALA A 359 4.95 -9.64 9.52
N PRO A 360 5.83 -8.63 9.43
CA PRO A 360 6.49 -8.28 8.17
C PRO A 360 7.35 -9.40 7.58
N GLY A 361 7.94 -10.24 8.42
CA GLY A 361 8.82 -11.34 8.01
C GLY A 361 8.09 -12.65 7.70
N LEU A 362 6.79 -12.74 7.90
CA LEU A 362 5.99 -13.94 7.60
C LEU A 362 5.40 -13.86 6.20
N LEU A 363 6.14 -14.40 5.22
CA LEU A 363 5.68 -14.45 3.83
C LEU A 363 4.36 -15.22 3.67
N PRO A 364 3.58 -14.94 2.60
CA PRO A 364 3.88 -14.05 1.45
C PRO A 364 3.92 -12.57 1.77
N HIS A 365 4.61 -11.80 0.91
CA HIS A 365 4.56 -10.34 0.99
C HIS A 365 3.11 -9.82 0.91
N PRO A 366 2.83 -8.70 1.59
CA PRO A 366 3.69 -7.84 2.40
C PRO A 366 3.79 -8.29 3.86
N GLY A 367 3.64 -9.57 4.17
CA GLY A 367 3.70 -10.14 5.51
C GLY A 367 2.33 -10.54 6.07
N ALA A 368 2.29 -11.06 7.29
CA ALA A 368 1.08 -11.64 7.86
C ALA A 368 -0.01 -10.60 8.18
N VAL A 369 -1.26 -11.01 8.02
CA VAL A 369 -2.42 -10.27 8.53
C VAL A 369 -2.53 -10.46 10.03
N LEU A 370 -2.69 -9.36 10.77
CA LEU A 370 -2.82 -9.33 12.22
C LEU A 370 -4.29 -9.39 12.63
N LEU A 371 -4.68 -10.45 13.32
CA LEU A 371 -6.02 -10.66 13.86
C LEU A 371 -5.96 -10.57 15.38
N ARG A 372 -6.46 -9.48 15.97
CA ARG A 372 -6.32 -9.18 17.39
C ARG A 372 -7.66 -9.31 18.10
N SER A 373 -7.73 -10.13 19.16
CA SER A 373 -8.95 -10.36 19.93
C SER A 373 -9.54 -9.07 20.52
N ASP A 374 -8.70 -8.12 20.94
CA ASP A 374 -9.17 -6.84 21.49
C ASP A 374 -9.87 -5.98 20.41
N ILE A 375 -9.33 -5.97 19.18
CA ILE A 375 -9.94 -5.25 18.05
C ILE A 375 -11.25 -5.91 17.63
N GLU A 376 -11.24 -7.25 17.46
CA GLU A 376 -12.46 -7.98 17.07
C GLU A 376 -13.58 -7.82 18.10
N ARG A 377 -13.23 -7.79 19.38
CA ARG A 377 -14.20 -7.54 20.45
C ARG A 377 -14.82 -6.16 20.34
N LYS A 378 -14.02 -5.12 20.09
CA LYS A 378 -14.53 -3.75 19.89
C LYS A 378 -15.43 -3.66 18.67
N LEU A 379 -15.06 -4.30 17.58
CA LEU A 379 -15.88 -4.39 16.37
C LEU A 379 -17.23 -5.08 16.63
N ALA A 380 -17.22 -6.21 17.38
CA ALA A 380 -18.44 -6.95 17.73
C ALA A 380 -19.43 -6.13 18.56
N PHE A 381 -18.94 -5.12 19.29
CA PHE A 381 -19.76 -4.22 20.11
C PHE A 381 -19.99 -2.84 19.46
N GLY A 382 -19.51 -2.61 18.24
CA GLY A 382 -19.65 -1.34 17.52
C GLY A 382 -18.91 -0.15 18.16
N ILE A 383 -17.87 -0.43 18.94
CA ILE A 383 -17.10 0.55 19.71
C ILE A 383 -15.78 0.88 19.01
N GLY A 384 -15.33 2.13 19.13
CA GLY A 384 -14.07 2.60 18.58
C GLY A 384 -12.85 1.87 19.16
N GLU A 385 -11.75 1.79 18.36
CA GLU A 385 -10.56 0.99 18.72
C GLU A 385 -9.97 1.36 20.09
N THR A 386 -10.03 2.62 20.49
CA THR A 386 -9.45 3.14 21.75
C THR A 386 -10.49 3.41 22.84
N GLU A 387 -11.78 3.23 22.55
CA GLU A 387 -12.86 3.42 23.52
C GLU A 387 -13.01 2.18 24.42
N ARG A 388 -13.37 2.38 25.70
CA ARG A 388 -13.49 1.28 26.66
C ARG A 388 -14.77 0.49 26.47
N LEU A 389 -14.66 -0.83 26.51
CA LEU A 389 -15.78 -1.76 26.40
C LEU A 389 -16.57 -1.90 27.73
N PRO A 390 -17.89 -2.16 27.66
CA PRO A 390 -18.67 -2.49 28.85
C PRO A 390 -18.27 -3.87 29.40
N PRO A 391 -18.49 -4.14 30.71
CA PRO A 391 -18.15 -5.43 31.33
C PRO A 391 -18.77 -6.65 30.63
N ALA A 392 -19.97 -6.52 30.08
CA ALA A 392 -20.69 -7.58 29.35
C ALA A 392 -19.90 -8.08 28.11
N ALA A 393 -19.02 -7.25 27.55
CA ALA A 393 -18.16 -7.63 26.42
C ALA A 393 -17.12 -8.71 26.79
N TYR A 394 -16.91 -8.97 28.07
CA TYR A 394 -15.95 -9.96 28.59
C TYR A 394 -16.63 -11.21 29.16
N SER A 395 -17.94 -11.39 28.94
CA SER A 395 -18.63 -12.64 29.30
C SER A 395 -18.05 -13.83 28.53
N ALA A 396 -18.25 -15.05 29.04
CA ALA A 396 -17.81 -16.27 28.37
C ALA A 396 -18.39 -16.39 26.95
N GLU A 397 -19.69 -16.04 26.81
CA GLU A 397 -20.39 -16.08 25.53
C GLU A 397 -19.82 -15.05 24.53
N ALA A 398 -19.59 -13.79 24.96
CA ALA A 398 -18.97 -12.77 24.13
C ALA A 398 -17.55 -13.18 23.72
N SER A 399 -16.79 -13.79 24.63
CA SER A 399 -15.46 -14.30 24.34
C SER A 399 -15.49 -15.42 23.32
N ALA A 400 -16.40 -16.39 23.45
CA ALA A 400 -16.56 -17.46 22.47
C ALA A 400 -16.87 -16.91 21.06
N ARG A 401 -17.75 -15.90 20.96
CA ARG A 401 -18.03 -15.22 19.68
C ARG A 401 -16.78 -14.56 19.08
N VAL A 402 -15.96 -13.89 19.89
CA VAL A 402 -14.72 -13.26 19.42
C VAL A 402 -13.73 -14.30 18.89
N TYR A 403 -13.56 -15.43 19.59
CA TYR A 403 -12.70 -16.52 19.10
C TYR A 403 -13.22 -17.15 17.81
N ALA A 404 -14.54 -17.31 17.67
CA ALA A 404 -15.15 -17.75 16.42
C ALA A 404 -14.86 -16.77 15.27
N MET A 405 -15.03 -15.47 15.49
CA MET A 405 -14.70 -14.43 14.50
C MET A 405 -13.21 -14.46 14.10
N LEU A 406 -12.30 -14.62 15.07
CA LEU A 406 -10.87 -14.75 14.79
C LEU A 406 -10.57 -15.98 13.93
N ALA A 407 -11.19 -17.14 14.24
CA ALA A 407 -11.03 -18.36 13.47
C ALA A 407 -11.57 -18.21 12.05
N ASP A 408 -12.74 -17.57 11.86
CA ASP A 408 -13.32 -17.33 10.54
C ASP A 408 -12.45 -16.40 9.70
N LYS A 409 -11.96 -15.30 10.28
CA LYS A 409 -11.04 -14.39 9.59
C LYS A 409 -9.69 -15.06 9.27
N ALA A 410 -9.12 -15.81 10.20
CA ALA A 410 -7.90 -16.58 9.95
C ALA A 410 -8.10 -17.58 8.79
N ARG A 411 -9.25 -18.25 8.75
CA ARG A 411 -9.61 -19.16 7.66
C ARG A 411 -9.71 -18.44 6.32
N ALA A 412 -10.31 -17.26 6.27
CA ALA A 412 -10.42 -16.45 5.05
C ALA A 412 -9.04 -16.00 4.55
N VAL A 413 -8.20 -15.44 5.45
CA VAL A 413 -6.83 -14.99 5.12
C VAL A 413 -5.99 -16.15 4.56
N ILE A 414 -5.99 -17.30 5.24
CA ILE A 414 -5.25 -18.49 4.80
C ILE A 414 -5.79 -19.03 3.47
N ALA A 415 -7.12 -19.05 3.28
CA ALA A 415 -7.74 -19.47 2.04
C ALA A 415 -7.38 -18.55 0.87
N ALA A 416 -7.15 -17.27 1.15
CA ALA A 416 -6.65 -16.29 0.18
C ALA A 416 -5.14 -16.43 -0.10
N GLY A 417 -4.44 -17.37 0.56
CA GLY A 417 -3.01 -17.60 0.36
C GLY A 417 -2.10 -16.64 1.13
N GLN A 418 -2.63 -15.87 2.10
CA GLN A 418 -1.85 -14.95 2.94
C GLN A 418 -1.64 -15.53 4.34
N SER A 419 -0.46 -15.28 4.93
CA SER A 419 -0.18 -15.66 6.31
C SER A 419 -0.99 -14.85 7.31
N ALA A 420 -1.30 -15.46 8.47
CA ALA A 420 -2.03 -14.79 9.55
C ALA A 420 -1.31 -14.96 10.90
N ILE A 421 -1.37 -13.89 11.72
CA ILE A 421 -1.04 -13.96 13.15
C ILE A 421 -2.31 -13.69 13.95
N VAL A 422 -2.68 -14.62 14.82
CA VAL A 422 -3.80 -14.46 15.76
C VAL A 422 -3.26 -14.11 17.13
N ASP A 423 -3.58 -12.90 17.61
CA ASP A 423 -3.19 -12.35 18.91
C ASP A 423 -4.38 -12.38 19.86
N ALA A 424 -4.34 -13.30 20.85
CA ALA A 424 -5.37 -13.43 21.88
C ALA A 424 -4.76 -13.96 23.19
N VAL A 425 -5.57 -14.08 24.26
CA VAL A 425 -5.10 -14.64 25.53
C VAL A 425 -4.78 -16.12 25.42
N PHE A 426 -5.62 -16.90 24.74
CA PHE A 426 -5.48 -18.34 24.54
C PHE A 426 -5.28 -19.11 25.85
N ALA A 427 -6.07 -18.76 26.85
CA ALA A 427 -5.99 -19.40 28.17
C ALA A 427 -6.47 -20.86 28.13
N ALA A 428 -7.57 -21.13 27.45
CA ALA A 428 -8.16 -22.46 27.39
C ALA A 428 -7.46 -23.38 26.37
N PRO A 429 -7.21 -24.67 26.72
CA PRO A 429 -6.64 -25.64 25.76
C PRO A 429 -7.45 -25.77 24.46
N GLN A 430 -8.77 -25.67 24.54
CA GLN A 430 -9.67 -25.75 23.40
C GLN A 430 -9.48 -24.61 22.39
N GLU A 431 -9.18 -23.40 22.88
CA GLU A 431 -8.88 -22.24 22.03
C GLU A 431 -7.60 -22.46 21.23
N ARG A 432 -6.58 -23.05 21.87
CA ARG A 432 -5.30 -23.38 21.23
C ARG A 432 -5.45 -24.51 20.20
N ALA A 433 -6.16 -25.58 20.57
CA ALA A 433 -6.43 -26.71 19.69
C ALA A 433 -7.22 -26.29 18.44
N ALA A 434 -8.15 -25.33 18.56
CA ALA A 434 -8.92 -24.81 17.43
C ALA A 434 -8.03 -24.15 16.36
N MET A 435 -6.98 -23.43 16.75
CA MET A 435 -6.03 -22.81 15.81
C MET A 435 -5.18 -23.88 15.09
N ALA A 436 -4.69 -24.87 15.81
CA ALA A 436 -3.95 -26.00 15.22
C ALA A 436 -4.83 -26.79 14.23
N ALA A 437 -6.06 -27.08 14.61
CA ALA A 437 -7.02 -27.78 13.76
C ALA A 437 -7.34 -27.01 12.47
N LEU A 438 -7.46 -25.67 12.53
CA LEU A 438 -7.68 -24.82 11.37
C LEU A 438 -6.54 -24.94 10.36
N ALA A 439 -5.30 -24.88 10.80
CA ALA A 439 -4.14 -25.02 9.94
C ALA A 439 -4.02 -26.44 9.35
N SER A 440 -4.23 -27.46 10.19
CA SER A 440 -4.21 -28.88 9.77
C SER A 440 -5.25 -29.16 8.68
N ALA A 441 -6.47 -28.63 8.84
CA ALA A 441 -7.56 -28.80 7.85
C ALA A 441 -7.22 -28.18 6.48
N ARG A 442 -6.21 -27.30 6.40
CA ARG A 442 -5.73 -26.66 5.18
C ARG A 442 -4.36 -27.15 4.71
N GLY A 443 -3.75 -28.08 5.45
CA GLY A 443 -2.42 -28.60 5.14
C GLY A 443 -1.31 -27.56 5.19
N ILE A 444 -1.46 -26.50 6.02
CA ILE A 444 -0.47 -25.41 6.16
C ILE A 444 0.30 -25.51 7.47
N GLY A 445 1.47 -24.85 7.52
CA GLY A 445 2.27 -24.74 8.74
C GLY A 445 1.54 -23.98 9.84
N PHE A 446 1.62 -24.52 11.09
CA PHE A 446 1.11 -23.89 12.30
C PHE A 446 2.20 -23.76 13.36
N ARG A 447 2.20 -22.63 14.06
CA ARG A 447 2.96 -22.44 15.31
C ARG A 447 2.11 -21.72 16.34
N GLY A 448 2.22 -22.20 17.59
CA GLY A 448 1.70 -21.52 18.78
C GLY A 448 2.85 -21.04 19.66
N LEU A 449 2.89 -19.76 19.95
CA LEU A 449 3.79 -19.16 20.94
C LEU A 449 2.97 -18.70 22.14
N PHE A 450 3.38 -19.06 23.37
CA PHE A 450 2.75 -18.59 24.59
C PHE A 450 3.73 -17.73 25.39
N LEU A 451 3.45 -16.42 25.48
CA LEU A 451 4.32 -15.47 26.18
C LEU A 451 4.09 -15.50 27.67
N VAL A 452 5.17 -15.61 28.42
CA VAL A 452 5.17 -15.51 29.89
C VAL A 452 6.01 -14.32 30.34
N ALA A 453 5.57 -13.64 31.37
CA ALA A 453 6.32 -12.59 32.06
C ALA A 453 5.86 -12.54 33.52
N ASP A 454 6.75 -12.16 34.45
CA ASP A 454 6.40 -11.96 35.83
C ASP A 454 5.32 -10.88 36.01
N LEU A 455 4.60 -10.93 37.15
CA LEU A 455 3.47 -10.01 37.38
C LEU A 455 3.93 -8.56 37.44
N GLY A 456 5.10 -8.26 38.00
CA GLY A 456 5.63 -6.90 38.08
C GLY A 456 5.83 -6.27 36.71
N THR A 457 6.50 -6.99 35.82
CA THR A 457 6.68 -6.59 34.41
C THR A 457 5.33 -6.37 33.69
N ARG A 458 4.38 -7.28 33.88
CA ARG A 458 3.06 -7.18 33.27
C ARG A 458 2.28 -5.95 33.76
N LEU A 459 2.32 -5.67 35.08
CA LEU A 459 1.66 -4.49 35.66
C LEU A 459 2.27 -3.18 35.17
N GLN A 460 3.61 -3.09 35.11
CA GLN A 460 4.31 -1.93 34.56
C GLN A 460 3.89 -1.65 33.09
N ARG A 461 3.87 -2.69 32.26
CA ARG A 461 3.50 -2.55 30.83
C ARG A 461 2.05 -2.14 30.65
N VAL A 462 1.14 -2.70 31.46
CA VAL A 462 -0.28 -2.32 31.43
C VAL A 462 -0.47 -0.85 31.85
N ALA A 463 0.21 -0.40 32.91
CA ALA A 463 0.15 0.99 33.38
C ALA A 463 0.75 2.01 32.39
N ALA A 464 1.75 1.59 31.61
CA ALA A 464 2.42 2.45 30.61
C ALA A 464 1.65 2.59 29.30
N ARG A 465 0.60 1.82 29.07
CA ARG A 465 -0.20 1.86 27.81
C ARG A 465 -0.85 3.22 27.59
N ARG A 466 -0.81 3.68 26.35
CA ARG A 466 -1.52 4.86 25.86
C ARG A 466 -2.15 4.53 24.52
N ASN A 467 -3.42 4.88 24.32
CA ASN A 467 -4.15 4.71 23.07
C ASN A 467 -4.06 3.28 22.49
N ASP A 468 -4.18 2.24 23.34
CA ASP A 468 -4.18 0.83 22.94
C ASP A 468 -5.62 0.29 22.85
N ALA A 469 -5.82 -0.71 21.97
CA ALA A 469 -7.09 -1.40 21.83
C ALA A 469 -7.44 -2.27 23.05
N SER A 470 -6.45 -2.66 23.86
CA SER A 470 -6.67 -3.50 25.06
C SER A 470 -7.15 -2.67 26.25
N ASP A 471 -8.29 -3.05 26.81
CA ASP A 471 -8.87 -2.44 28.01
C ASP A 471 -8.31 -3.03 29.31
N ALA A 472 -7.40 -4.03 29.24
CA ALA A 472 -6.89 -4.69 30.43
C ALA A 472 -6.09 -3.73 31.31
N ASP A 473 -6.52 -3.58 32.55
CA ASP A 473 -5.88 -2.82 33.61
C ASP A 473 -5.10 -3.71 34.59
N ALA A 474 -4.55 -3.11 35.65
CA ALA A 474 -3.79 -3.82 36.67
C ALA A 474 -4.62 -4.88 37.41
N GLU A 475 -5.92 -4.66 37.60
CA GLU A 475 -6.81 -5.61 38.25
C GLU A 475 -7.03 -6.84 37.36
N VAL A 476 -7.27 -6.64 36.07
CA VAL A 476 -7.36 -7.74 35.10
C VAL A 476 -6.08 -8.54 35.07
N ALA A 477 -4.91 -7.88 35.06
CA ALA A 477 -3.62 -8.56 35.05
C ALA A 477 -3.39 -9.43 36.29
N ARG A 478 -3.80 -8.97 37.49
CA ARG A 478 -3.74 -9.75 38.73
C ARG A 478 -4.71 -10.93 38.72
N ARG A 479 -5.97 -10.72 38.33
CA ARG A 479 -6.99 -11.77 38.26
C ARG A 479 -6.61 -12.89 37.31
N GLN A 480 -5.97 -12.57 36.20
CA GLN A 480 -5.52 -13.56 35.22
C GLN A 480 -4.43 -14.51 35.77
N GLN A 481 -3.73 -14.19 36.86
CA GLN A 481 -2.79 -15.13 37.48
C GLN A 481 -3.45 -16.43 37.99
N ALA A 482 -4.74 -16.36 38.32
CA ALA A 482 -5.50 -17.51 38.77
C ALA A 482 -6.10 -18.34 37.63
N TYR A 483 -5.80 -18.01 36.36
CA TYR A 483 -6.30 -18.78 35.23
C TYR A 483 -5.63 -20.14 35.18
N ASP A 484 -6.43 -21.19 35.10
CA ASP A 484 -5.94 -22.51 34.74
C ASP A 484 -5.67 -22.56 33.24
N LEU A 485 -4.40 -22.68 32.89
CA LEU A 485 -3.98 -22.74 31.49
C LEU A 485 -4.01 -24.18 30.93
N GLY A 486 -4.25 -25.18 31.80
CA GLY A 486 -4.18 -26.58 31.43
C GLY A 486 -2.79 -26.98 30.90
N THR A 487 -2.73 -28.07 30.14
CA THR A 487 -1.49 -28.48 29.48
C THR A 487 -1.10 -27.50 28.40
N MET A 488 0.13 -26.98 28.44
CA MET A 488 0.68 -26.05 27.49
C MET A 488 1.44 -26.82 26.39
N ASP A 489 0.81 -26.95 25.24
CA ASP A 489 1.34 -27.61 24.04
C ASP A 489 2.01 -26.65 23.06
N TRP A 490 1.93 -25.35 23.32
CA TRP A 490 2.60 -24.31 22.55
C TRP A 490 3.99 -24.02 23.09
N THR A 491 4.88 -23.46 22.23
CA THR A 491 6.20 -23.05 22.65
C THR A 491 6.12 -21.85 23.61
N VAL A 492 6.61 -22.04 24.84
CA VAL A 492 6.65 -20.97 25.84
C VAL A 492 7.85 -20.07 25.58
N VAL A 493 7.59 -18.76 25.53
CA VAL A 493 8.60 -17.72 25.29
C VAL A 493 8.63 -16.76 26.49
N ASP A 494 9.77 -16.65 27.15
CA ASP A 494 9.97 -15.63 28.19
C ASP A 494 10.01 -14.23 27.57
N ALA A 495 9.06 -13.42 27.97
CA ALA A 495 8.85 -12.05 27.52
C ALA A 495 9.11 -11.01 28.63
N SER A 496 9.80 -11.36 29.69
CA SER A 496 10.11 -10.44 30.81
C SER A 496 11.10 -9.32 30.42
N GLY A 497 11.91 -9.54 29.37
CA GLY A 497 12.89 -8.57 28.87
C GLY A 497 12.33 -7.52 27.88
N SER A 498 13.22 -6.94 27.09
CA SER A 498 12.85 -5.99 26.01
C SER A 498 12.11 -6.70 24.87
N LEU A 499 11.48 -5.91 23.98
CA LEU A 499 10.84 -6.43 22.78
C LEU A 499 11.84 -7.14 21.86
N GLU A 500 13.05 -6.58 21.71
CA GLU A 500 14.11 -7.13 20.87
C GLU A 500 14.55 -8.52 21.38
N ALA A 501 14.73 -8.66 22.70
CA ALA A 501 15.10 -9.93 23.31
C ALA A 501 13.96 -10.97 23.16
N THR A 502 12.70 -10.55 23.32
CA THR A 502 11.53 -11.41 23.11
C THR A 502 11.41 -11.83 21.64
N LEU A 503 11.64 -10.90 20.70
CA LEU A 503 11.62 -11.17 19.28
C LEU A 503 12.71 -12.17 18.86
N ALA A 504 13.93 -12.02 19.40
CA ALA A 504 15.03 -12.95 19.14
C ALA A 504 14.68 -14.38 19.60
N ARG A 505 14.16 -14.54 20.84
CA ARG A 505 13.72 -15.85 21.36
C ARG A 505 12.56 -16.43 20.52
N ALA A 506 11.60 -15.60 20.15
CA ALA A 506 10.48 -16.04 19.33
C ALA A 506 10.96 -16.53 17.95
N ARG A 507 11.86 -15.80 17.29
CA ARG A 507 12.45 -16.23 16.00
C ARG A 507 13.22 -17.54 16.14
N GLU A 508 14.03 -17.69 17.18
CA GLU A 508 14.73 -18.94 17.47
C GLU A 508 13.75 -20.10 17.66
N ALA A 509 12.67 -19.89 18.42
CA ALA A 509 11.64 -20.88 18.65
C ALA A 509 10.90 -21.30 17.36
N LEU A 510 10.72 -20.34 16.42
CA LEU A 510 10.09 -20.60 15.13
C LEU A 510 11.00 -21.40 14.16
N VAL A 511 12.33 -21.33 14.28
CA VAL A 511 13.32 -22.00 13.41
C VAL A 511 13.65 -23.41 13.88
N ARG A 512 13.54 -23.74 15.18
CA ARG A 512 14.02 -24.99 15.79
C ARG A 512 13.36 -26.29 15.31
N ASP A 513 12.27 -26.23 14.53
CA ASP A 513 11.57 -27.42 14.02
C ASP A 513 11.35 -27.33 12.50
N PRO A 514 12.42 -27.55 11.69
CA PRO A 514 12.36 -27.38 10.24
C PRO A 514 11.49 -28.41 9.52
N GLU A 515 11.20 -29.57 10.11
CA GLU A 515 10.35 -30.60 9.48
C GLU A 515 8.87 -30.19 9.45
N LYS A 516 8.45 -29.28 10.33
CA LYS A 516 7.08 -28.78 10.44
C LYS A 516 6.91 -27.33 9.98
N TRP A 517 8.01 -26.64 9.72
CA TRP A 517 8.00 -25.24 9.29
C TRP A 517 9.27 -24.92 8.49
N THR A 518 9.11 -24.45 7.27
CA THR A 518 10.16 -23.73 6.56
C THR A 518 9.92 -22.25 6.83
N PRO A 519 10.68 -21.59 7.73
CA PRO A 519 10.52 -20.16 7.95
C PRO A 519 11.00 -19.45 6.69
N VAL A 520 10.09 -18.82 5.99
CA VAL A 520 10.43 -17.94 4.87
C VAL A 520 10.48 -16.53 5.45
N PHE A 521 11.53 -16.25 6.22
CA PHE A 521 11.90 -14.88 6.54
C PHE A 521 12.68 -14.34 5.32
N GLY A 522 12.04 -13.40 4.59
CA GLY A 522 12.69 -12.65 3.53
C GLY A 522 13.59 -11.56 4.11
#